data_2a3b5da0709801960cbe2608078c190a
#
_entry.id   2a3b5da0709801960cbe2608078c190a
#
_cell.length_a   1.000
_cell.length_b   1.000
_cell.length_c   1.000
_cell.angle_alpha   90.00
_cell.angle_beta   90.00
_cell.angle_gamma   90.00
#
_symmetry.space_group_name_H-M   'P 1'
#
loop_
_entity.id
_entity.type
_entity.pdbx_description
1 polymer ?
#
loop_
_entity_poly.entity_id
_entity_poly.type
_entity_poly.pdbx_seq_one_letter_code
_entity_poly.pdbx_strand_id
1 'polypeptide(L)'
;MNSNWQANFFRDVAQQFWWRVMTPEMTRPEVDFLDRILQVGPGAKLLDVPCGNGRHAHELAKRGHSVTGVDLSVEAIEEAQKVASSACGWKAGDMCDLPWASEFDGAYCVGNSFCYVNRDGAVQFLRAVAKTLKPGGRFVLDTGMAAESILPNLIRSRWFRVGDIFMLSENQYDATESRLDIQYTFIQAGKVDTRPASYYCFTVAELRRMHAEAGLEPVEQMGSFGGEAYQLGSPRLILVSRRNE
;
A
#
# COMPACT_ATOMS: atom_id res chain seq x y z
N MET A 1 11.97 11.49 -14.54
CA MET A 1 11.07 12.14 -13.57
C MET A 1 11.72 12.19 -12.19
N ASN A 2 11.34 13.16 -11.35
CA ASN A 2 11.94 13.35 -10.02
C ASN A 2 11.67 12.10 -9.16
N SER A 3 12.70 11.49 -8.59
CA SER A 3 12.63 10.22 -7.85
C SER A 3 11.81 10.27 -6.56
N ASN A 4 11.25 11.42 -6.20
CA ASN A 4 10.49 11.64 -4.96
C ASN A 4 9.16 12.37 -5.23
N TRP A 5 8.43 11.96 -6.29
CA TRP A 5 7.14 12.56 -6.64
C TRP A 5 6.07 12.36 -5.56
N GLN A 6 6.16 11.28 -4.78
CA GLN A 6 5.21 10.90 -3.74
C GLN A 6 5.07 11.99 -2.67
N ALA A 7 6.18 12.59 -2.26
CA ALA A 7 6.20 13.66 -1.24
C ALA A 7 5.41 14.92 -1.64
N ASN A 8 5.22 15.13 -2.95
CA ASN A 8 4.49 16.28 -3.47
C ASN A 8 3.10 15.93 -4.02
N PHE A 9 2.82 14.66 -4.26
CA PHE A 9 1.58 14.20 -4.87
C PHE A 9 0.42 14.25 -3.87
N PHE A 10 0.61 13.66 -2.68
CA PHE A 10 -0.45 13.53 -1.67
C PHE A 10 -0.57 14.79 -0.81
N ARG A 11 -1.03 15.88 -1.43
CA ARG A 11 -1.31 17.18 -0.80
C ARG A 11 -2.61 17.75 -1.37
N ASP A 12 -3.22 18.69 -0.64
CA ASP A 12 -4.35 19.49 -1.09
C ASP A 12 -5.48 18.65 -1.73
N VAL A 13 -5.88 19.00 -2.96
CA VAL A 13 -6.99 18.35 -3.66
C VAL A 13 -6.75 16.88 -3.95
N ALA A 14 -5.53 16.46 -4.27
CA ALA A 14 -5.20 15.05 -4.52
C ALA A 14 -5.37 14.21 -3.25
N GLN A 15 -4.85 14.70 -2.12
CA GLN A 15 -5.02 14.03 -0.82
C GLN A 15 -6.51 13.95 -0.43
N GLN A 16 -7.25 15.06 -0.56
CA GLN A 16 -8.70 15.08 -0.28
C GLN A 16 -9.47 14.08 -1.17
N PHE A 17 -9.11 14.00 -2.46
CA PHE A 17 -9.73 13.04 -3.37
C PHE A 17 -9.55 11.61 -2.88
N TRP A 18 -8.31 11.18 -2.60
CA TRP A 18 -8.02 9.81 -2.17
C TRP A 18 -8.65 9.48 -0.82
N TRP A 19 -8.66 10.39 0.14
CA TRP A 19 -9.32 10.16 1.43
C TRP A 19 -10.83 9.99 1.29
N ARG A 20 -11.46 10.69 0.35
CA ARG A 20 -12.90 10.53 0.08
C ARG A 20 -13.21 9.25 -0.71
N VAL A 21 -12.29 8.75 -1.54
CA VAL A 21 -12.41 7.45 -2.24
C VAL A 21 -12.36 6.30 -1.25
N MET A 22 -11.46 6.35 -0.27
CA MET A 22 -11.21 5.26 0.69
C MET A 22 -12.24 5.30 1.83
N THR A 23 -13.47 4.85 1.53
CA THR A 23 -14.58 4.88 2.49
C THR A 23 -14.46 3.76 3.55
N PRO A 24 -15.18 3.89 4.69
CA PRO A 24 -15.27 2.82 5.69
C PRO A 24 -15.80 1.50 5.13
N GLU A 25 -16.71 1.54 4.14
CA GLU A 25 -17.27 0.36 3.48
C GLU A 25 -16.21 -0.41 2.68
N MET A 26 -15.24 0.28 2.10
CA MET A 26 -14.07 -0.33 1.47
C MET A 26 -13.07 -0.85 2.51
N THR A 27 -12.87 -0.10 3.59
CA THR A 27 -11.87 -0.43 4.62
C THR A 27 -12.22 -1.70 5.40
N ARG A 28 -13.51 -1.90 5.74
CA ARG A 28 -13.94 -3.05 6.56
C ARG A 28 -13.59 -4.43 5.97
N PRO A 29 -13.93 -4.74 4.70
CA PRO A 29 -13.53 -6.02 4.09
C PRO A 29 -12.01 -6.22 4.04
N GLU A 30 -11.25 -5.15 3.81
CA GLU A 30 -9.78 -5.20 3.81
C GLU A 30 -9.25 -5.56 5.20
N VAL A 31 -9.80 -4.95 6.25
CA VAL A 31 -9.44 -5.22 7.65
C VAL A 31 -9.89 -6.62 8.08
N ASP A 32 -11.10 -7.07 7.69
CA ASP A 32 -11.57 -8.44 7.94
C ASP A 32 -10.63 -9.48 7.34
N PHE A 33 -10.12 -9.19 6.14
CA PHE A 33 -9.13 -10.02 5.48
C PHE A 33 -7.79 -10.01 6.23
N LEU A 34 -7.24 -8.83 6.56
CA LEU A 34 -5.97 -8.68 7.26
C LEU A 34 -5.97 -9.41 8.60
N ASP A 35 -7.01 -9.22 9.39
CA ASP A 35 -7.17 -9.84 10.72
C ASP A 35 -7.12 -11.37 10.63
N ARG A 36 -7.78 -11.94 9.61
CA ARG A 36 -7.78 -13.39 9.36
C ARG A 36 -6.46 -13.91 8.81
N ILE A 37 -5.89 -13.22 7.78
CA ILE A 37 -4.76 -13.75 7.00
C ILE A 37 -3.42 -13.62 7.71
N LEU A 38 -3.27 -12.63 8.58
CA LEU A 38 -2.06 -12.46 9.39
C LEU A 38 -1.86 -13.61 10.38
N GLN A 39 -2.93 -14.33 10.75
CA GLN A 39 -2.90 -15.48 11.65
C GLN A 39 -2.22 -15.17 13.01
N VAL A 40 -2.54 -14.02 13.57
CA VAL A 40 -2.01 -13.54 14.83
C VAL A 40 -3.04 -13.67 15.95
N GLY A 41 -2.58 -13.80 17.20
CA GLY A 41 -3.45 -13.83 18.37
C GLY A 41 -3.98 -12.45 18.78
N PRO A 42 -4.94 -12.39 19.72
CA PRO A 42 -5.38 -11.14 20.30
C PRO A 42 -4.23 -10.36 20.94
N GLY A 43 -4.25 -9.03 20.79
CA GLY A 43 -3.20 -8.16 21.31
C GLY A 43 -1.90 -8.15 20.51
N ALA A 44 -1.90 -8.72 19.30
CA ALA A 44 -0.73 -8.74 18.45
C ALA A 44 -0.22 -7.33 18.12
N LYS A 45 1.09 -7.20 17.99
CA LYS A 45 1.75 -5.98 17.48
C LYS A 45 1.84 -6.04 15.96
N LEU A 46 1.21 -5.08 15.28
CA LEU A 46 1.16 -5.02 13.83
C LEU A 46 1.86 -3.76 13.31
N LEU A 47 2.44 -3.87 12.11
CA LEU A 47 3.05 -2.76 11.38
C LEU A 47 2.23 -2.45 10.12
N ASP A 48 1.74 -1.20 10.03
CA ASP A 48 1.08 -0.62 8.85
C ASP A 48 2.06 0.27 8.10
N VAL A 49 2.51 -0.11 6.90
CA VAL A 49 3.57 0.62 6.20
C VAL A 49 3.45 0.53 4.66
N PRO A 50 3.26 1.68 3.98
CA PRO A 50 2.92 3.00 4.52
C PRO A 50 1.45 3.07 4.92
N CYS A 51 1.16 3.76 6.03
CA CYS A 51 -0.15 3.72 6.68
C CYS A 51 -1.15 4.80 6.18
N GLY A 52 -0.69 5.81 5.45
CA GLY A 52 -1.52 6.95 5.11
C GLY A 52 -2.13 7.61 6.35
N ASN A 53 -3.43 7.89 6.31
CA ASN A 53 -4.17 8.44 7.44
C ASN A 53 -4.60 7.39 8.50
N GLY A 54 -4.03 6.19 8.46
CA GLY A 54 -4.22 5.17 9.48
C GLY A 54 -5.56 4.43 9.43
N ARG A 55 -6.29 4.45 8.31
CA ARG A 55 -7.64 3.85 8.21
C ARG A 55 -7.70 2.37 8.60
N HIS A 56 -6.68 1.57 8.23
CA HIS A 56 -6.59 0.15 8.62
C HIS A 56 -6.14 0.00 10.07
N ALA A 57 -5.13 0.77 10.47
CA ALA A 57 -4.59 0.72 11.83
C ALA A 57 -5.66 1.01 12.88
N HIS A 58 -6.51 2.03 12.67
CA HIS A 58 -7.60 2.34 13.58
C HIS A 58 -8.63 1.21 13.70
N GLU A 59 -8.99 0.57 12.61
CA GLU A 59 -9.95 -0.54 12.64
C GLU A 59 -9.35 -1.81 13.29
N LEU A 60 -8.07 -2.13 13.02
CA LEU A 60 -7.39 -3.24 13.69
C LEU A 60 -7.18 -2.97 15.18
N ALA A 61 -6.92 -1.73 15.58
CA ALA A 61 -6.85 -1.33 16.98
C ALA A 61 -8.18 -1.55 17.72
N LYS A 62 -9.32 -1.26 17.07
CA LYS A 62 -10.66 -1.56 17.63
C LYS A 62 -10.90 -3.06 17.83
N ARG A 63 -10.16 -3.92 17.11
CA ARG A 63 -10.19 -5.39 17.28
C ARG A 63 -9.22 -5.90 18.35
N GLY A 64 -8.52 -4.99 19.02
CA GLY A 64 -7.65 -5.30 20.16
C GLY A 64 -6.19 -5.49 19.79
N HIS A 65 -5.76 -5.17 18.56
CA HIS A 65 -4.35 -5.19 18.19
C HIS A 65 -3.65 -3.87 18.56
N SER A 66 -2.32 -3.93 18.75
CA SER A 66 -1.46 -2.76 18.87
C SER A 66 -0.84 -2.48 17.50
N VAL A 67 -1.13 -1.33 16.89
CA VAL A 67 -0.68 -1.05 15.53
C VAL A 67 0.28 0.15 15.49
N THR A 68 1.44 -0.04 14.86
CA THR A 68 2.35 1.05 14.54
C THR A 68 2.23 1.41 13.07
N GLY A 69 1.84 2.65 12.78
CA GLY A 69 1.76 3.18 11.43
C GLY A 69 3.00 4.01 11.07
N VAL A 70 3.53 3.78 9.88
CA VAL A 70 4.65 4.55 9.31
C VAL A 70 4.21 5.14 7.97
N ASP A 71 4.43 6.42 7.76
CA ASP A 71 4.21 7.07 6.46
C ASP A 71 5.24 8.19 6.23
N LEU A 72 5.58 8.44 4.97
CA LEU A 72 6.49 9.53 4.60
C LEU A 72 5.82 10.91 4.75
N SER A 73 4.49 10.99 4.58
CA SER A 73 3.70 12.22 4.70
C SER A 73 3.46 12.56 6.16
N VAL A 74 4.05 13.67 6.61
CA VAL A 74 3.78 14.23 7.94
C VAL A 74 2.31 14.58 8.09
N GLU A 75 1.69 15.13 7.06
CA GLU A 75 0.27 15.50 7.05
C GLU A 75 -0.66 14.28 7.20
N ALA A 76 -0.28 13.14 6.61
CA ALA A 76 -1.03 11.91 6.78
C ALA A 76 -0.93 11.37 8.21
N ILE A 77 0.26 11.46 8.82
CA ILE A 77 0.48 11.09 10.22
C ILE A 77 -0.30 12.02 11.18
N GLU A 78 -0.27 13.32 10.93
CA GLU A 78 -1.07 14.30 11.71
C GLU A 78 -2.58 14.00 11.61
N GLU A 79 -3.07 13.60 10.43
CA GLU A 79 -4.46 13.19 10.26
C GLU A 79 -4.77 11.91 11.04
N ALA A 80 -3.89 10.90 10.97
CA ALA A 80 -4.04 9.65 11.71
C ALA A 80 -4.09 9.88 13.23
N GLN A 81 -3.32 10.84 13.74
CA GLN A 81 -3.28 11.19 15.18
C GLN A 81 -4.55 11.87 15.69
N LYS A 82 -5.40 12.43 14.82
CA LYS A 82 -6.67 13.06 15.24
C LYS A 82 -7.65 12.06 15.86
N VAL A 83 -7.53 10.79 15.50
CA VAL A 83 -8.31 9.72 16.13
C VAL A 83 -7.53 9.19 17.33
N ALA A 84 -7.95 9.60 18.52
CA ALA A 84 -7.29 9.18 19.75
C ALA A 84 -7.40 7.67 19.97
N SER A 85 -6.27 6.99 20.07
CA SER A 85 -6.19 5.56 20.39
C SER A 85 -4.86 5.28 21.07
N SER A 86 -4.89 4.70 22.27
CA SER A 86 -3.67 4.24 22.94
C SER A 86 -3.08 2.97 22.30
N ALA A 87 -3.84 2.31 21.43
CA ALA A 87 -3.41 1.11 20.71
C ALA A 87 -2.72 1.42 19.37
N CYS A 88 -2.69 2.70 18.94
CA CYS A 88 -2.01 3.13 17.70
C CYS A 88 -0.79 4.00 18.03
N GLY A 89 0.36 3.63 17.47
CA GLY A 89 1.57 4.45 17.43
C GLY A 89 1.82 4.97 16.01
N TRP A 90 2.35 6.18 15.87
CA TRP A 90 2.56 6.82 14.57
C TRP A 90 3.98 7.34 14.42
N LYS A 91 4.57 7.15 13.23
CA LYS A 91 5.90 7.61 12.92
C LYS A 91 5.96 8.16 11.49
N ALA A 92 6.34 9.43 11.35
CA ALA A 92 6.75 9.96 10.05
C ALA A 92 8.13 9.37 9.68
N GLY A 93 8.25 8.75 8.50
CA GLY A 93 9.49 8.12 8.07
C GLY A 93 9.39 7.37 6.75
N ASP A 94 10.56 7.01 6.23
CA ASP A 94 10.68 6.23 4.99
C ASP A 94 10.36 4.75 5.27
N MET A 95 9.51 4.15 4.44
CA MET A 95 9.19 2.72 4.50
C MET A 95 10.41 1.82 4.31
N CYS A 96 11.46 2.32 3.65
CA CYS A 96 12.72 1.61 3.44
C CYS A 96 13.70 1.70 4.62
N ASP A 97 13.42 2.53 5.64
CA ASP A 97 14.26 2.72 6.83
C ASP A 97 13.45 2.55 8.12
N LEU A 98 13.19 1.31 8.48
CA LEU A 98 12.41 0.93 9.65
C LEU A 98 13.33 0.61 10.84
N PRO A 99 13.19 1.30 12.00
CA PRO A 99 14.16 1.21 13.10
C PRO A 99 14.04 -0.05 13.95
N TRP A 100 12.94 -0.81 13.80
CA TRP A 100 12.65 -1.97 14.64
C TRP A 100 13.33 -3.25 14.15
N ALA A 101 13.48 -4.22 15.04
CA ALA A 101 13.99 -5.55 14.74
C ALA A 101 13.22 -6.59 15.56
N SER A 102 12.61 -7.56 14.90
CA SER A 102 11.87 -8.68 15.52
C SER A 102 10.84 -8.23 16.55
N GLU A 103 10.11 -7.15 16.26
CA GLU A 103 9.14 -6.57 17.19
C GLU A 103 7.70 -6.91 16.86
N PHE A 104 7.35 -7.02 15.55
CA PHE A 104 5.98 -7.18 15.09
C PHE A 104 5.61 -8.64 14.83
N ASP A 105 4.39 -9.01 15.18
CA ASP A 105 3.79 -10.32 14.94
C ASP A 105 3.31 -10.43 13.47
N GLY A 106 2.94 -9.30 12.86
CA GLY A 106 2.55 -9.18 11.45
C GLY A 106 2.77 -7.79 10.91
N ALA A 107 2.84 -7.68 9.58
CA ALA A 107 2.96 -6.41 8.87
C ALA A 107 2.12 -6.42 7.60
N TYR A 108 1.72 -5.23 7.12
CA TYR A 108 1.00 -5.11 5.86
C TYR A 108 1.32 -3.80 5.14
N CYS A 109 1.25 -3.88 3.80
CA CYS A 109 1.32 -2.77 2.87
C CYS A 109 0.11 -2.88 1.93
N VAL A 110 -0.93 -2.08 2.16
CA VAL A 110 -2.18 -2.11 1.40
C VAL A 110 -2.29 -0.88 0.51
N GLY A 111 -2.68 -1.10 -0.73
CA GLY A 111 -2.70 -0.09 -1.78
C GLY A 111 -1.49 -0.21 -2.70
N ASN A 112 -1.18 0.81 -3.47
CA ASN A 112 -0.16 0.71 -4.52
C ASN A 112 1.22 1.27 -4.14
N SER A 113 1.43 1.62 -2.87
CA SER A 113 2.63 2.35 -2.44
C SER A 113 3.93 1.56 -2.60
N PHE A 114 3.88 0.24 -2.53
CA PHE A 114 5.01 -0.64 -2.86
C PHE A 114 5.57 -0.37 -4.26
N CYS A 115 4.70 -0.09 -5.22
CA CYS A 115 5.06 0.13 -6.61
C CYS A 115 5.58 1.55 -6.92
N TYR A 116 5.75 2.41 -5.92
CA TYR A 116 6.34 3.74 -6.11
C TYR A 116 7.86 3.70 -6.29
N VAL A 117 8.51 2.63 -5.88
CA VAL A 117 9.96 2.46 -5.93
C VAL A 117 10.36 1.45 -7.00
N ASN A 118 11.57 1.61 -7.55
CA ASN A 118 12.14 0.66 -8.49
C ASN A 118 12.50 -0.67 -7.79
N ARG A 119 13.04 -1.64 -8.55
CA ARG A 119 13.38 -2.97 -8.02
C ARG A 119 14.28 -2.91 -6.79
N ASP A 120 15.31 -2.05 -6.80
CA ASP A 120 16.25 -1.97 -5.68
C ASP A 120 15.59 -1.41 -4.43
N GLY A 121 14.78 -0.35 -4.58
CA GLY A 121 13.96 0.20 -3.49
C GLY A 121 12.92 -0.81 -2.99
N ALA A 122 12.30 -1.60 -3.88
CA ALA A 122 11.36 -2.65 -3.51
C ALA A 122 12.03 -3.73 -2.64
N VAL A 123 13.22 -4.20 -3.03
CA VAL A 123 14.00 -5.18 -2.24
C VAL A 123 14.45 -4.56 -0.91
N GLN A 124 14.85 -3.30 -0.90
CA GLN A 124 15.21 -2.59 0.34
C GLN A 124 14.03 -2.51 1.31
N PHE A 125 12.86 -2.13 0.81
CA PHE A 125 11.62 -2.09 1.60
C PHE A 125 11.29 -3.47 2.18
N LEU A 126 11.31 -4.53 1.35
CA LEU A 126 11.02 -5.89 1.81
C LEU A 126 12.00 -6.38 2.88
N ARG A 127 13.29 -6.04 2.75
CA ARG A 127 14.29 -6.34 3.79
C ARG A 127 14.03 -5.56 5.08
N ALA A 128 13.62 -4.29 4.97
CA ALA A 128 13.26 -3.49 6.13
C ALA A 128 12.05 -4.11 6.85
N VAL A 129 11.00 -4.51 6.13
CA VAL A 129 9.85 -5.22 6.71
C VAL A 129 10.25 -6.54 7.34
N ALA A 130 11.02 -7.38 6.63
CA ALA A 130 11.49 -8.68 7.14
C ALA A 130 12.24 -8.53 8.46
N LYS A 131 13.12 -7.53 8.57
CA LYS A 131 13.86 -7.22 9.80
C LYS A 131 12.93 -6.89 10.97
N THR A 132 11.81 -6.20 10.73
CA THR A 132 10.89 -5.77 11.79
C THR A 132 10.00 -6.89 12.32
N LEU A 133 9.67 -7.88 11.50
CA LEU A 133 8.84 -9.02 11.87
C LEU A 133 9.58 -9.95 12.84
N LYS A 134 8.86 -10.60 13.73
CA LYS A 134 9.34 -11.78 14.47
C LYS A 134 9.52 -12.97 13.52
N PRO A 135 10.38 -13.96 13.83
CA PRO A 135 10.44 -15.22 13.10
C PRO A 135 9.05 -15.84 12.93
N GLY A 136 8.71 -16.27 11.71
CA GLY A 136 7.38 -16.80 11.39
C GLY A 136 6.28 -15.75 11.19
N GLY A 137 6.53 -14.47 11.51
CA GLY A 137 5.58 -13.38 11.30
C GLY A 137 5.20 -13.21 9.83
N ARG A 138 3.94 -12.85 9.56
CA ARG A 138 3.40 -12.72 8.21
C ARG A 138 3.45 -11.28 7.71
N PHE A 139 3.74 -11.13 6.41
CA PHE A 139 3.63 -9.87 5.68
C PHE A 139 2.60 -9.99 4.57
N VAL A 140 1.69 -9.04 4.49
CA VAL A 140 0.67 -8.94 3.44
C VAL A 140 0.99 -7.75 2.55
N LEU A 141 1.26 -8.01 1.27
CA LEU A 141 1.38 -7.00 0.23
C LEU A 141 0.12 -7.02 -0.65
N ASP A 142 -0.55 -5.88 -0.80
CA ASP A 142 -1.63 -5.67 -1.75
C ASP A 142 -1.26 -4.63 -2.80
N THR A 143 -1.42 -4.96 -4.08
CA THR A 143 -1.24 -4.01 -5.18
C THR A 143 -2.07 -4.34 -6.40
N GLY A 144 -2.65 -3.32 -7.03
CA GLY A 144 -3.26 -3.40 -8.37
C GLY A 144 -2.26 -3.16 -9.50
N MET A 145 -0.97 -2.92 -9.19
CA MET A 145 0.07 -2.60 -10.17
C MET A 145 0.95 -3.81 -10.54
N ALA A 146 0.59 -5.03 -10.11
CA ALA A 146 1.20 -6.23 -10.68
C ALA A 146 0.96 -6.26 -12.19
N ALA A 147 2.00 -6.61 -12.98
CA ALA A 147 1.93 -6.56 -14.43
C ALA A 147 0.73 -7.34 -14.99
N GLU A 148 0.48 -8.53 -14.44
CA GLU A 148 -0.64 -9.40 -14.81
C GLU A 148 -2.01 -8.83 -14.40
N SER A 149 -2.06 -7.86 -13.48
CA SER A 149 -3.28 -7.15 -13.10
C SER A 149 -3.51 -5.93 -13.98
N ILE A 150 -2.50 -5.06 -14.12
CA ILE A 150 -2.69 -3.74 -14.74
C ILE A 150 -2.67 -3.80 -16.26
N LEU A 151 -1.75 -4.58 -16.89
CA LEU A 151 -1.54 -4.53 -18.33
C LEU A 151 -2.75 -5.07 -19.14
N PRO A 152 -3.40 -6.17 -18.76
CA PRO A 152 -4.60 -6.65 -19.47
C PRO A 152 -5.77 -5.66 -19.42
N ASN A 153 -5.81 -4.80 -18.38
CA ASN A 153 -6.90 -3.87 -18.11
C ASN A 153 -6.49 -2.41 -18.34
N LEU A 154 -5.35 -2.17 -18.99
CA LEU A 154 -4.82 -0.83 -19.16
C LEU A 154 -5.72 0.04 -20.06
N ILE A 155 -6.27 1.09 -19.49
CA ILE A 155 -7.08 2.09 -20.18
C ILE A 155 -6.24 3.37 -20.28
N ARG A 156 -6.12 3.92 -21.52
CA ARG A 156 -5.30 5.11 -21.77
C ARG A 156 -5.76 6.34 -20.97
N SER A 157 -7.06 6.55 -20.85
CA SER A 157 -7.61 7.70 -20.14
C SER A 157 -8.92 7.32 -19.47
N ARG A 158 -9.13 7.81 -18.25
CA ARG A 158 -10.41 7.66 -17.54
C ARG A 158 -10.65 8.89 -16.66
N TRP A 159 -11.88 9.04 -16.23
CA TRP A 159 -12.23 10.06 -15.26
C TRP A 159 -13.11 9.50 -14.16
N PHE A 160 -13.04 10.13 -13.00
CA PHE A 160 -13.84 9.81 -11.83
C PHE A 160 -14.37 11.09 -11.20
N ARG A 161 -15.48 10.98 -10.46
CA ARG A 161 -16.01 12.07 -9.65
C ARG A 161 -16.23 11.60 -8.24
N VAL A 162 -15.71 12.36 -7.27
CA VAL A 162 -15.93 12.14 -5.84
C VAL A 162 -16.38 13.46 -5.21
N GLY A 163 -17.65 13.54 -4.87
CA GLY A 163 -18.26 14.79 -4.42
C GLY A 163 -18.16 15.89 -5.49
N ASP A 164 -17.47 16.95 -5.16
CA ASP A 164 -17.21 18.12 -6.02
C ASP A 164 -15.86 18.05 -6.77
N ILE A 165 -15.07 16.98 -6.58
CA ILE A 165 -13.77 16.80 -7.24
C ILE A 165 -13.93 15.86 -8.44
N PHE A 166 -13.48 16.33 -9.61
CA PHE A 166 -13.25 15.48 -10.78
C PHE A 166 -11.77 15.14 -10.85
N MET A 167 -11.47 13.89 -11.15
CA MET A 167 -10.11 13.41 -11.40
C MET A 167 -10.05 12.73 -12.76
N LEU A 168 -9.15 13.19 -13.61
CA LEU A 168 -8.81 12.56 -14.88
C LEU A 168 -7.45 11.90 -14.73
N SER A 169 -7.25 10.75 -15.35
CA SER A 169 -5.95 10.10 -15.46
C SER A 169 -5.63 9.80 -16.92
N GLU A 170 -4.41 10.12 -17.33
CA GLU A 170 -3.82 9.76 -18.61
C GLU A 170 -2.65 8.81 -18.34
N ASN A 171 -2.73 7.59 -18.85
CA ASN A 171 -1.84 6.49 -18.55
C ASN A 171 -0.93 6.20 -19.75
N GLN A 172 0.38 6.10 -19.50
CA GLN A 172 1.38 5.70 -20.49
C GLN A 172 2.28 4.62 -19.87
N TYR A 173 2.33 3.45 -20.52
CA TYR A 173 3.23 2.38 -20.10
C TYR A 173 4.56 2.48 -20.85
N ASP A 174 5.65 2.52 -20.07
CA ASP A 174 7.02 2.43 -20.54
C ASP A 174 7.48 0.99 -20.44
N ALA A 175 7.55 0.27 -21.58
CA ALA A 175 7.93 -1.12 -21.62
C ALA A 175 9.42 -1.35 -21.33
N THR A 176 10.28 -0.35 -21.49
CA THR A 176 11.71 -0.45 -21.18
C THR A 176 11.96 -0.46 -19.68
N GLU A 177 11.21 0.35 -18.95
CA GLU A 177 11.31 0.50 -17.50
C GLU A 177 10.29 -0.35 -16.73
N SER A 178 9.38 -1.05 -17.43
CA SER A 178 8.21 -1.72 -16.82
C SER A 178 7.47 -0.79 -15.86
N ARG A 179 7.19 0.43 -16.33
CA ARG A 179 6.65 1.51 -15.50
C ARG A 179 5.40 2.12 -16.12
N LEU A 180 4.40 2.32 -15.32
CA LEU A 180 3.18 3.06 -15.68
C LEU A 180 3.32 4.49 -15.20
N ASP A 181 3.47 5.42 -16.14
CA ASP A 181 3.44 6.86 -15.89
C ASP A 181 2.00 7.36 -16.04
N ILE A 182 1.52 8.08 -15.04
CA ILE A 182 0.16 8.60 -14.99
C ILE A 182 0.21 10.11 -14.78
N GLN A 183 -0.51 10.85 -15.60
CA GLN A 183 -0.82 12.23 -15.36
C GLN A 183 -2.23 12.34 -14.77
N TYR A 184 -2.31 12.74 -13.51
CA TYR A 184 -3.58 13.02 -12.84
C TYR A 184 -3.90 14.51 -12.95
N THR A 185 -5.13 14.81 -13.38
CA THR A 185 -5.67 16.18 -13.39
C THR A 185 -6.88 16.24 -12.47
N PHE A 186 -6.79 17.02 -11.42
CA PHE A 186 -7.87 17.27 -10.47
C PHE A 186 -8.54 18.61 -10.81
N ILE A 187 -9.88 18.63 -10.81
CA ILE A 187 -10.68 19.82 -11.04
C ILE A 187 -11.64 20.00 -9.87
N GLN A 188 -11.53 21.12 -9.17
CA GLN A 188 -12.41 21.46 -8.04
C GLN A 188 -12.68 22.97 -8.05
N ALA A 189 -13.94 23.37 -7.98
CA ALA A 189 -14.37 24.79 -7.93
C ALA A 189 -13.72 25.65 -9.03
N GLY A 190 -13.59 25.12 -10.25
CA GLY A 190 -12.98 25.80 -11.40
C GLY A 190 -11.44 25.88 -11.39
N LYS A 191 -10.78 25.36 -10.35
CA LYS A 191 -9.33 25.24 -10.29
C LYS A 191 -8.89 23.90 -10.86
N VAL A 192 -7.78 23.91 -11.61
CA VAL A 192 -7.16 22.74 -12.22
C VAL A 192 -5.79 22.53 -11.59
N ASP A 193 -5.53 21.30 -11.10
CA ASP A 193 -4.25 20.90 -10.54
C ASP A 193 -3.81 19.60 -11.20
N THR A 194 -2.62 19.60 -11.81
CA THR A 194 -2.11 18.45 -12.57
C THR A 194 -0.84 17.92 -11.92
N ARG A 195 -0.81 16.62 -11.63
CA ARG A 195 0.29 15.96 -10.91
C ARG A 195 0.71 14.66 -11.60
N PRO A 196 2.01 14.45 -11.85
CA PRO A 196 2.50 13.17 -12.34
C PRO A 196 2.61 12.15 -11.21
N ALA A 197 2.42 10.88 -11.56
CA ALA A 197 2.73 9.73 -10.72
C ALA A 197 3.35 8.63 -11.58
N SER A 198 4.17 7.79 -10.98
CA SER A 198 4.80 6.66 -11.65
C SER A 198 4.74 5.42 -10.79
N TYR A 199 4.39 4.28 -11.39
CA TYR A 199 4.29 3.00 -10.73
C TYR A 199 5.11 1.96 -11.47
N TYR A 200 6.00 1.26 -10.79
CA TYR A 200 6.70 0.11 -11.35
C TYR A 200 5.77 -1.10 -11.38
N CYS A 201 5.67 -1.75 -12.52
CA CYS A 201 4.79 -2.89 -12.76
C CYS A 201 5.61 -4.17 -12.75
N PHE A 202 5.75 -4.78 -11.58
CA PHE A 202 6.45 -6.05 -11.43
C PHE A 202 5.53 -7.22 -11.78
N THR A 203 6.06 -8.26 -12.40
CA THR A 203 5.34 -9.53 -12.54
C THR A 203 5.22 -10.23 -11.18
N VAL A 204 4.24 -11.10 -11.04
CA VAL A 204 4.09 -11.94 -9.82
C VAL A 204 5.35 -12.75 -9.56
N ALA A 205 5.99 -13.28 -10.61
CA ALA A 205 7.22 -14.05 -10.48
C ALA A 205 8.38 -13.21 -9.94
N GLU A 206 8.49 -11.92 -10.34
CA GLU A 206 9.49 -10.99 -9.80
C GLU A 206 9.18 -10.65 -8.34
N LEU A 207 7.92 -10.33 -8.02
CA LEU A 207 7.49 -10.06 -6.64
C LEU A 207 7.83 -11.22 -5.71
N ARG A 208 7.51 -12.45 -6.10
CA ARG A 208 7.85 -13.66 -5.32
C ARG A 208 9.35 -13.80 -5.11
N ARG A 209 10.18 -13.58 -6.14
CA ARG A 209 11.64 -13.62 -6.02
C ARG A 209 12.18 -12.54 -5.10
N MET A 210 11.69 -11.28 -5.21
CA MET A 210 12.10 -10.18 -4.33
C MET A 210 11.75 -10.44 -2.87
N HIS A 211 10.57 -11.04 -2.60
CA HIS A 211 10.19 -11.44 -1.25
C HIS A 211 11.17 -12.50 -0.71
N ALA A 212 11.45 -13.57 -1.48
CA ALA A 212 12.40 -14.60 -1.07
C ALA A 212 13.82 -14.05 -0.84
N GLU A 213 14.32 -13.17 -1.73
CA GLU A 213 15.60 -12.46 -1.56
C GLU A 213 15.68 -11.63 -0.26
N ALA A 214 14.54 -11.15 0.22
CA ALA A 214 14.43 -10.36 1.45
C ALA A 214 14.23 -11.21 2.72
N GLY A 215 14.14 -12.55 2.61
CA GLY A 215 13.88 -13.44 3.74
C GLY A 215 12.38 -13.56 4.08
N LEU A 216 11.51 -13.26 3.13
CA LEU A 216 10.06 -13.41 3.21
C LEU A 216 9.62 -14.53 2.26
N GLU A 217 9.29 -15.72 2.78
CA GLU A 217 8.83 -16.85 1.96
C GLU A 217 7.38 -16.62 1.51
N PRO A 218 7.09 -16.53 0.18
CA PRO A 218 5.74 -16.38 -0.32
C PRO A 218 4.91 -17.65 -0.07
N VAL A 219 3.85 -17.55 0.72
CA VAL A 219 3.02 -18.70 1.14
C VAL A 219 1.64 -18.72 0.47
N GLU A 220 1.02 -17.56 0.22
CA GLU A 220 -0.31 -17.48 -0.39
C GLU A 220 -0.38 -16.32 -1.38
N GLN A 221 -1.24 -16.45 -2.42
CA GLN A 221 -1.54 -15.36 -3.35
C GLN A 221 -3.02 -15.39 -3.75
N MET A 222 -3.64 -14.20 -3.80
CA MET A 222 -5.06 -14.03 -4.07
C MET A 222 -5.30 -12.84 -4.98
N GLY A 223 -6.44 -12.86 -5.69
CA GLY A 223 -6.87 -11.81 -6.63
C GLY A 223 -7.78 -10.75 -6.01
N SER A 224 -8.24 -10.98 -4.78
CA SER A 224 -9.11 -10.05 -4.05
C SER A 224 -9.07 -10.31 -2.55
N PHE A 225 -9.63 -9.40 -1.77
CA PHE A 225 -9.87 -9.56 -0.33
C PHE A 225 -10.96 -10.61 0.00
N GLY A 226 -11.72 -11.07 -1.00
CA GLY A 226 -12.63 -12.21 -0.88
C GLY A 226 -11.92 -13.56 -0.84
N GLY A 227 -10.65 -13.60 -1.24
CA GLY A 227 -9.82 -14.82 -1.24
C GLY A 227 -9.86 -15.58 -2.57
N GLU A 228 -10.38 -15.00 -3.66
CA GLU A 228 -10.36 -15.61 -4.97
C GLU A 228 -8.93 -15.85 -5.45
N ALA A 229 -8.73 -16.96 -6.17
CA ALA A 229 -7.42 -17.29 -6.73
C ALA A 229 -6.94 -16.19 -7.69
N TYR A 230 -5.67 -15.83 -7.58
CA TYR A 230 -5.06 -14.86 -8.50
C TYR A 230 -4.89 -15.47 -9.91
N GLN A 231 -5.26 -14.72 -10.92
CA GLN A 231 -5.12 -15.07 -12.33
C GLN A 231 -4.85 -13.83 -13.18
N LEU A 232 -4.46 -14.02 -14.43
CA LEU A 232 -4.27 -12.93 -15.39
C LEU A 232 -5.54 -12.08 -15.49
N GLY A 233 -5.40 -10.77 -15.31
CA GLY A 233 -6.52 -9.83 -15.31
C GLY A 233 -7.22 -9.66 -13.96
N SER A 234 -6.81 -10.37 -12.90
CA SER A 234 -7.31 -10.09 -11.53
C SER A 234 -7.10 -8.61 -11.19
N PRO A 235 -8.05 -7.94 -10.52
CA PRO A 235 -7.98 -6.50 -10.28
C PRO A 235 -6.81 -6.09 -9.37
N ARG A 236 -6.29 -7.01 -8.60
CA ARG A 236 -5.16 -6.82 -7.68
C ARG A 236 -4.44 -8.13 -7.40
N LEU A 237 -3.22 -8.02 -6.95
CA LEU A 237 -2.49 -9.11 -6.32
C LEU A 237 -2.45 -8.87 -4.81
N ILE A 238 -2.85 -9.86 -4.02
CA ILE A 238 -2.54 -9.93 -2.60
C ILE A 238 -1.54 -11.07 -2.43
N LEU A 239 -0.31 -10.73 -2.02
CA LEU A 239 0.77 -11.69 -1.78
C LEU A 239 1.05 -11.75 -0.29
N VAL A 240 0.89 -12.94 0.29
CA VAL A 240 1.19 -13.21 1.69
C VAL A 240 2.52 -13.93 1.77
N SER A 241 3.41 -13.43 2.60
CA SER A 241 4.71 -14.05 2.85
C SER A 241 4.95 -14.23 4.34
N ARG A 242 5.80 -15.16 4.68
CA ARG A 242 6.20 -15.45 6.06
C ARG A 242 7.69 -15.17 6.21
N ARG A 243 8.08 -14.49 7.30
CA ARG A 243 9.49 -14.32 7.64
C ARG A 243 10.11 -15.69 7.96
N ASN A 244 11.26 -15.96 7.36
CA ASN A 244 12.06 -17.16 7.68
C ASN A 244 12.53 -17.12 9.14
N GLU A 245 12.85 -18.29 9.68
CA GLU A 245 13.40 -18.44 11.03
C GLU A 245 14.78 -17.79 11.20
#